data_07323142d5b9ca207349d28919dee7de
#
_entry.id   07323142d5b9ca207349d28919dee7de
#
_cell.length_a   1.000
_cell.length_b   1.000
_cell.length_c   1.000
_cell.angle_alpha   90.00
_cell.angle_beta   90.00
_cell.angle_gamma   90.00
#
_symmetry.space_group_name_H-M   'P 1'
#
loop_
_entity.id
_entity.type
_entity.pdbx_description
1 polymer ?
#
loop_
_entity_poly.entity_id
_entity_poly.type
_entity_poly.pdbx_seq_one_letter_code
_entity_poly.pdbx_strand_id
1 'polypeptide(L)'
;MREYTARRKHFSIRTKFIALMMLTVFAVISLICVVIGLQIYKMNVNQFEQFIRQQVATTNQTVSIFMKNNENMLSMVASYPAVKAADNSLPNFTREAAAASNGRPAISERGREILALFKYIQKSYPELLEVYMGTTWGGSVTSWPGEDQIGYDPRERGWYKQQAKPL
;
A
#
# COMPACT_ATOMS: atom_id res chain seq x y z
N MET A 1 -38.05 68.29 34.70
CA MET A 1 -37.91 66.86 34.99
C MET A 1 -39.15 66.15 34.53
N ARG A 2 -39.05 65.31 33.45
CA ARG A 2 -40.17 64.49 32.95
C ARG A 2 -39.89 63.05 33.42
N GLU A 3 -40.69 62.58 34.37
CA GLU A 3 -40.67 61.17 34.80
C GLU A 3 -41.27 60.32 33.70
N TYR A 4 -40.45 59.43 33.16
CA TYR A 4 -40.88 58.34 32.26
C TYR A 4 -41.45 57.20 33.11
N THR A 5 -42.73 57.23 33.37
CA THR A 5 -43.46 56.09 33.96
C THR A 5 -43.56 54.98 32.92
N ALA A 6 -42.76 53.95 33.05
CA ALA A 6 -42.83 52.74 32.25
C ALA A 6 -44.14 52.00 32.51
N ARG A 7 -45.09 52.13 31.55
CA ARG A 7 -46.41 51.49 31.57
C ARG A 7 -46.22 49.97 31.43
N ARG A 8 -46.27 49.20 32.53
CA ARG A 8 -46.26 47.76 32.51
C ARG A 8 -47.50 47.26 31.73
N LYS A 9 -47.30 46.67 30.54
CA LYS A 9 -48.35 46.00 29.75
C LYS A 9 -48.75 44.72 30.49
N HIS A 10 -49.96 44.75 31.11
CA HIS A 10 -50.57 43.58 31.68
C HIS A 10 -51.13 42.70 30.56
N PHE A 11 -50.44 41.60 30.29
CA PHE A 11 -50.96 40.60 29.32
C PHE A 11 -52.17 39.89 29.95
N SER A 12 -53.23 39.64 29.08
CA SER A 12 -54.42 38.89 29.46
C SER A 12 -54.05 37.49 29.98
N ILE A 13 -54.86 36.97 30.89
CA ILE A 13 -54.69 35.62 31.42
C ILE A 13 -54.67 34.57 30.31
N ARG A 14 -55.46 34.74 29.24
CA ARG A 14 -55.49 33.90 28.03
C ARG A 14 -54.11 33.88 27.33
N THR A 15 -53.51 35.06 27.15
CA THR A 15 -52.18 35.19 26.53
C THR A 15 -51.10 34.50 27.32
N LYS A 16 -51.14 34.59 28.67
CA LYS A 16 -50.17 33.92 29.55
C LYS A 16 -50.33 32.38 29.45
N PHE A 17 -51.56 31.87 29.41
CA PHE A 17 -51.83 30.44 29.28
C PHE A 17 -51.37 29.88 27.95
N ILE A 18 -51.63 30.58 26.83
CA ILE A 18 -51.18 30.17 25.48
C ILE A 18 -49.63 30.21 25.43
N ALA A 19 -48.99 31.25 25.97
CA ALA A 19 -47.54 31.34 25.99
C ALA A 19 -46.91 30.18 26.80
N LEU A 20 -47.50 29.80 27.95
CA LEU A 20 -47.03 28.66 28.74
C LEU A 20 -47.19 27.34 27.98
N MET A 21 -48.30 27.09 27.30
CA MET A 21 -48.50 25.90 26.50
C MET A 21 -47.47 25.82 25.32
N MET A 22 -47.27 26.94 24.63
CA MET A 22 -46.26 26.98 23.54
C MET A 22 -44.86 26.72 24.06
N LEU A 23 -44.51 27.24 25.23
CA LEU A 23 -43.19 27.03 25.86
C LEU A 23 -42.98 25.57 26.25
N THR A 24 -44.02 24.90 26.81
CA THR A 24 -43.91 23.47 27.14
C THR A 24 -43.76 22.58 25.92
N VAL A 25 -44.53 22.82 24.86
CA VAL A 25 -44.41 22.10 23.59
C VAL A 25 -43.04 22.29 22.99
N PHE A 26 -42.52 23.54 22.96
CA PHE A 26 -41.19 23.83 22.44
C PHE A 26 -40.09 23.15 23.26
N ALA A 27 -40.21 23.14 24.60
CA ALA A 27 -39.24 22.47 25.46
C ALA A 27 -39.22 20.94 25.21
N VAL A 28 -40.37 20.30 25.02
CA VAL A 28 -40.44 18.86 24.71
C VAL A 28 -39.82 18.54 23.35
N ILE A 29 -40.13 19.34 22.31
CA ILE A 29 -39.54 19.14 20.97
C ILE A 29 -38.05 19.31 21.02
N SER A 30 -37.54 20.36 21.71
CA SER A 30 -36.11 20.60 21.85
C SER A 30 -35.40 19.45 22.55
N LEU A 31 -36.00 18.89 23.61
CA LEU A 31 -35.44 17.73 24.31
C LEU A 31 -35.33 16.49 23.38
N ILE A 32 -36.38 16.22 22.63
CA ILE A 32 -36.41 15.11 21.66
C ILE A 32 -35.31 15.30 20.60
N CYS A 33 -35.19 16.49 20.03
CA CYS A 33 -34.16 16.80 19.04
C CYS A 33 -32.73 16.59 19.60
N VAL A 34 -32.47 17.00 20.84
CA VAL A 34 -31.17 16.79 21.47
C VAL A 34 -30.89 15.30 21.65
N VAL A 35 -31.85 14.52 22.15
CA VAL A 35 -31.67 13.07 22.36
C VAL A 35 -31.41 12.35 21.03
N ILE A 36 -32.20 12.65 19.99
CA ILE A 36 -32.02 12.06 18.67
C ILE A 36 -30.65 12.48 18.09
N GLY A 37 -30.29 13.74 18.19
CA GLY A 37 -28.99 14.25 17.71
C GLY A 37 -27.81 13.53 18.36
N LEU A 38 -27.86 13.31 19.68
CA LEU A 38 -26.82 12.57 20.39
C LEU A 38 -26.74 11.10 20.00
N GLN A 39 -27.91 10.45 19.75
CA GLN A 39 -27.95 9.06 19.29
C GLN A 39 -27.38 8.92 17.89
N ILE A 40 -27.76 9.80 16.95
CA ILE A 40 -27.24 9.80 15.58
C ILE A 40 -25.72 10.04 15.59
N TYR A 41 -25.25 10.99 16.40
CA TYR A 41 -23.82 11.25 16.50
C TYR A 41 -23.02 10.03 16.97
N LYS A 42 -23.46 9.38 18.07
CA LYS A 42 -22.82 8.16 18.57
C LYS A 42 -22.84 7.02 17.56
N MET A 43 -23.96 6.83 16.86
CA MET A 43 -24.11 5.80 15.84
C MET A 43 -23.15 6.03 14.67
N ASN A 44 -23.07 7.27 14.17
CA ASN A 44 -22.18 7.62 13.06
C ASN A 44 -20.71 7.43 13.42
N VAL A 45 -20.29 7.84 14.61
CA VAL A 45 -18.90 7.64 15.08
C VAL A 45 -18.56 6.16 15.15
N ASN A 46 -19.43 5.33 15.74
CA ASN A 46 -19.20 3.89 15.84
C ASN A 46 -19.16 3.21 14.46
N GLN A 47 -20.07 3.56 13.56
CA GLN A 47 -20.08 3.04 12.20
C GLN A 47 -18.83 3.42 11.42
N PHE A 48 -18.38 4.67 11.56
CA PHE A 48 -17.15 5.14 10.93
C PHE A 48 -15.93 4.38 11.46
N GLU A 49 -15.82 4.17 12.76
CA GLU A 49 -14.73 3.42 13.37
C GLU A 49 -14.70 1.96 12.89
N GLN A 50 -15.85 1.30 12.83
CA GLN A 50 -15.97 -0.06 12.30
C GLN A 50 -15.59 -0.12 10.81
N PHE A 51 -16.05 0.84 10.01
CA PHE A 51 -15.71 0.94 8.60
C PHE A 51 -14.20 1.07 8.39
N ILE A 52 -13.54 1.97 9.12
CA ILE A 52 -12.08 2.14 9.05
C ILE A 52 -11.33 0.86 9.46
N ARG A 53 -11.73 0.22 10.56
CA ARG A 53 -11.14 -1.06 11.01
C ARG A 53 -11.28 -2.15 9.95
N GLN A 54 -12.44 -2.26 9.31
CA GLN A 54 -12.68 -3.22 8.25
C GLN A 54 -11.83 -2.92 7.00
N GLN A 55 -11.73 -1.65 6.60
CA GLN A 55 -10.88 -1.23 5.48
C GLN A 55 -9.41 -1.56 5.72
N VAL A 56 -8.89 -1.27 6.91
CA VAL A 56 -7.51 -1.61 7.28
C VAL A 56 -7.28 -3.12 7.27
N ALA A 57 -8.21 -3.90 7.82
CA ALA A 57 -8.12 -5.36 7.81
C ALA A 57 -8.10 -5.94 6.39
N THR A 58 -9.00 -5.46 5.52
CA THR A 58 -9.06 -5.86 4.10
C THR A 58 -7.78 -5.49 3.35
N THR A 59 -7.28 -4.27 3.56
CA THR A 59 -6.02 -3.82 2.96
C THR A 59 -4.84 -4.68 3.39
N ASN A 60 -4.73 -4.96 4.68
CA ASN A 60 -3.68 -5.84 5.22
C ASN A 60 -3.76 -7.26 4.62
N GLN A 61 -4.97 -7.80 4.50
CA GLN A 61 -5.18 -9.11 3.87
C GLN A 61 -4.75 -9.09 2.39
N THR A 62 -5.12 -8.06 1.64
CA THR A 62 -4.74 -7.90 0.23
C THR A 62 -3.23 -7.83 0.07
N VAL A 63 -2.54 -7.02 0.89
CA VAL A 63 -1.08 -6.93 0.89
C VAL A 63 -0.45 -8.28 1.24
N SER A 64 -0.97 -9.00 2.24
CA SER A 64 -0.46 -10.32 2.63
C SER A 64 -0.60 -11.35 1.51
N ILE A 65 -1.74 -11.36 0.81
CA ILE A 65 -1.97 -12.23 -0.34
C ILE A 65 -0.99 -11.88 -1.47
N PHE A 66 -0.82 -10.59 -1.77
CA PHE A 66 0.12 -10.13 -2.78
C PHE A 66 1.56 -10.58 -2.46
N MET A 67 2.01 -10.39 -1.22
CA MET A 67 3.35 -10.82 -0.79
C MET A 67 3.50 -12.34 -0.89
N LYS A 68 2.48 -13.11 -0.48
CA LYS A 68 2.51 -14.57 -0.55
C LYS A 68 2.54 -15.07 -2.00
N ASN A 69 1.80 -14.45 -2.89
CA ASN A 69 1.83 -14.80 -4.32
C ASN A 69 3.20 -14.54 -4.93
N ASN A 70 3.84 -13.40 -4.59
CA ASN A 70 5.19 -13.11 -5.05
C ASN A 70 6.22 -14.11 -4.49
N GLU A 71 6.12 -14.50 -3.22
CA GLU A 71 6.97 -15.53 -2.61
C GLU A 71 6.83 -16.88 -3.33
N ASN A 72 5.60 -17.31 -3.63
CA ASN A 72 5.33 -18.54 -4.36
C ASN A 72 5.90 -18.48 -5.78
N MET A 73 5.74 -17.35 -6.47
CA MET A 73 6.31 -17.13 -7.82
C MET A 73 7.84 -17.18 -7.77
N LEU A 74 8.49 -16.51 -6.82
CA LEU A 74 9.95 -16.56 -6.65
C LEU A 74 10.43 -17.99 -6.37
N SER A 75 9.71 -18.74 -5.56
CA SER A 75 10.01 -20.16 -5.27
C SER A 75 9.90 -21.04 -6.52
N MET A 76 8.88 -20.80 -7.34
CA MET A 76 8.71 -21.46 -8.65
C MET A 76 9.89 -21.14 -9.58
N VAL A 77 10.26 -19.87 -9.71
CA VAL A 77 11.38 -19.40 -10.54
C VAL A 77 12.70 -19.98 -10.06
N ALA A 78 12.95 -19.96 -8.76
CA ALA A 78 14.16 -20.53 -8.15
C ALA A 78 14.25 -22.05 -8.35
N SER A 79 13.12 -22.72 -8.55
CA SER A 79 13.04 -24.16 -8.81
C SER A 79 13.22 -24.53 -10.28
N TYR A 80 13.20 -23.53 -11.18
CA TYR A 80 13.32 -23.76 -12.63
C TYR A 80 14.70 -24.35 -12.96
N PRO A 81 14.78 -25.40 -13.83
CA PRO A 81 16.02 -26.13 -14.07
C PRO A 81 17.20 -25.26 -14.52
N ALA A 82 16.99 -24.29 -15.41
CA ALA A 82 18.05 -23.39 -15.87
C ALA A 82 18.55 -22.47 -14.76
N VAL A 83 17.68 -22.03 -13.85
CA VAL A 83 18.04 -21.20 -12.69
C VAL A 83 18.82 -22.01 -11.67
N LYS A 84 18.38 -23.23 -11.35
CA LYS A 84 19.12 -24.16 -10.46
C LYS A 84 20.49 -24.54 -11.00
N ALA A 85 20.60 -24.71 -12.30
CA ALA A 85 21.85 -25.06 -12.97
C ALA A 85 22.70 -23.82 -13.30
N ALA A 86 22.37 -22.64 -12.77
CA ALA A 86 23.14 -21.41 -12.98
C ALA A 86 24.60 -21.60 -12.54
N ASP A 87 25.53 -21.18 -13.40
CA ASP A 87 26.97 -21.33 -13.20
C ASP A 87 27.72 -20.08 -13.68
N ASN A 88 29.04 -20.13 -13.70
CA ASN A 88 29.93 -19.03 -14.07
C ASN A 88 29.81 -18.58 -15.54
N SER A 89 29.01 -19.29 -16.36
CA SER A 89 28.72 -18.88 -17.74
C SER A 89 27.69 -17.76 -17.86
N LEU A 90 27.04 -17.39 -16.75
CA LEU A 90 26.13 -16.24 -16.73
C LEU A 90 26.91 -14.92 -16.89
N PRO A 91 26.30 -13.91 -17.53
CA PRO A 91 26.97 -12.64 -17.77
C PRO A 91 27.34 -11.96 -16.44
N ASN A 92 28.59 -11.54 -16.34
CA ASN A 92 29.12 -10.82 -15.19
C ASN A 92 29.48 -9.40 -15.61
N PHE A 93 28.78 -8.43 -15.06
CA PHE A 93 28.93 -7.00 -15.38
C PHE A 93 29.80 -6.24 -14.38
N THR A 94 30.47 -6.91 -13.44
CA THR A 94 31.43 -6.25 -12.56
C THR A 94 32.52 -5.57 -13.38
N ARG A 95 33.14 -4.53 -12.83
CA ARG A 95 34.18 -3.77 -13.53
C ARG A 95 35.35 -4.65 -13.96
N GLU A 96 35.74 -5.60 -13.10
CA GLU A 96 36.83 -6.54 -13.36
C GLU A 96 36.48 -7.49 -14.52
N ALA A 97 35.27 -8.06 -14.52
CA ALA A 97 34.84 -8.96 -15.58
C ALA A 97 34.64 -8.22 -16.92
N ALA A 98 34.11 -6.99 -16.87
CA ALA A 98 33.96 -6.15 -18.07
C ALA A 98 35.31 -5.77 -18.66
N ALA A 99 36.29 -5.43 -17.85
CA ALA A 99 37.68 -5.16 -18.32
C ALA A 99 38.34 -6.40 -18.96
N ALA A 100 38.12 -7.57 -18.38
CA ALA A 100 38.65 -8.82 -18.88
C ALA A 100 38.01 -9.28 -20.21
N SER A 101 36.72 -8.88 -20.48
CA SER A 101 35.96 -9.25 -21.69
C SER A 101 35.98 -8.20 -22.81
N ASN A 102 36.83 -7.17 -22.73
CA ASN A 102 36.88 -6.05 -23.69
C ASN A 102 35.51 -5.37 -23.92
N GLY A 103 34.70 -5.30 -22.88
CA GLY A 103 33.38 -4.66 -22.95
C GLY A 103 32.26 -5.50 -22.41
N ARG A 104 31.19 -5.67 -23.18
CA ARG A 104 29.97 -6.32 -22.76
C ARG A 104 30.13 -7.85 -22.64
N PRO A 105 29.85 -8.46 -21.49
CA PRO A 105 29.92 -9.92 -21.34
C PRO A 105 28.93 -10.62 -22.27
N ALA A 106 29.40 -11.71 -22.93
CA ALA A 106 28.53 -12.52 -23.77
C ALA A 106 27.48 -13.25 -22.90
N ILE A 107 26.25 -13.30 -23.37
CA ILE A 107 25.20 -14.09 -22.74
C ILE A 107 25.32 -15.54 -23.22
N SER A 108 25.56 -16.48 -22.31
CA SER A 108 25.56 -17.90 -22.56
C SER A 108 24.16 -18.40 -22.99
N GLU A 109 24.08 -19.62 -23.51
CA GLU A 109 22.80 -20.26 -23.85
C GLU A 109 21.89 -20.35 -22.61
N ARG A 110 22.45 -20.78 -21.48
CA ARG A 110 21.73 -20.80 -20.18
C ARG A 110 21.26 -19.41 -19.75
N GLY A 111 22.11 -18.41 -19.92
CA GLY A 111 21.72 -17.01 -19.62
C GLY A 111 20.56 -16.53 -20.50
N ARG A 112 20.52 -16.94 -21.78
CA ARG A 112 19.40 -16.65 -22.69
C ARG A 112 18.10 -17.35 -22.27
N GLU A 113 18.19 -18.60 -21.82
CA GLU A 113 17.05 -19.37 -21.32
C GLU A 113 16.44 -18.70 -20.08
N ILE A 114 17.29 -18.33 -19.11
CA ILE A 114 16.86 -17.61 -17.90
C ILE A 114 16.23 -16.24 -18.26
N LEU A 115 16.86 -15.51 -19.16
CA LEU A 115 16.35 -14.21 -19.63
C LEU A 115 14.98 -14.35 -20.30
N ALA A 116 14.81 -15.39 -21.12
CA ALA A 116 13.52 -15.69 -21.77
C ALA A 116 12.42 -15.98 -20.73
N LEU A 117 12.73 -16.78 -19.71
CA LEU A 117 11.83 -17.03 -18.59
C LEU A 117 11.45 -15.74 -17.87
N PHE A 118 12.42 -14.88 -17.53
CA PHE A 118 12.16 -13.63 -16.83
C PHE A 118 11.29 -12.65 -17.63
N LYS A 119 11.56 -12.53 -18.95
CA LYS A 119 10.73 -11.74 -19.86
C LYS A 119 9.32 -12.30 -19.98
N TYR A 120 9.17 -13.63 -20.00
CA TYR A 120 7.86 -14.27 -20.03
C TYR A 120 7.07 -13.96 -18.75
N ILE A 121 7.71 -14.06 -17.57
CA ILE A 121 7.09 -13.72 -16.28
C ILE A 121 6.67 -12.26 -16.28
N GLN A 122 7.56 -11.32 -16.62
CA GLN A 122 7.26 -9.90 -16.66
C GLN A 122 6.09 -9.57 -17.60
N LYS A 123 6.03 -10.26 -18.75
CA LYS A 123 4.90 -10.11 -19.67
C LYS A 123 3.59 -10.65 -19.11
N SER A 124 3.64 -11.73 -18.32
CA SER A 124 2.46 -12.36 -17.70
C SER A 124 1.96 -11.59 -16.46
N TYR A 125 2.83 -10.82 -15.83
CA TYR A 125 2.56 -10.02 -14.63
C TYR A 125 2.97 -8.57 -14.88
N PRO A 126 2.13 -7.75 -15.54
CA PRO A 126 2.46 -6.38 -15.92
C PRO A 126 2.75 -5.44 -14.75
N GLU A 127 2.31 -5.80 -13.55
CA GLU A 127 2.59 -5.10 -12.29
C GLU A 127 4.04 -5.26 -11.81
N LEU A 128 4.79 -6.24 -12.35
CA LEU A 128 6.21 -6.41 -12.04
C LEU A 128 7.04 -5.46 -12.90
N LEU A 129 7.77 -4.58 -12.25
CA LEU A 129 8.68 -3.68 -12.94
C LEU A 129 9.85 -4.43 -13.58
N GLU A 130 10.39 -5.42 -12.88
CA GLU A 130 11.59 -6.14 -13.27
C GLU A 130 11.64 -7.51 -12.59
N VAL A 131 12.18 -8.51 -13.28
CA VAL A 131 12.55 -9.82 -12.73
C VAL A 131 14.05 -10.00 -12.94
N TYR A 132 14.78 -10.25 -11.87
CA TYR A 132 16.24 -10.37 -11.93
C TYR A 132 16.78 -11.40 -10.95
N MET A 133 17.99 -11.85 -11.19
CA MET A 133 18.77 -12.67 -10.28
C MET A 133 20.23 -12.19 -10.23
N GLY A 134 20.86 -12.47 -9.09
CA GLY A 134 22.31 -12.31 -8.91
C GLY A 134 22.91 -13.57 -8.31
N THR A 135 24.18 -13.79 -8.59
CA THR A 135 24.92 -14.97 -8.15
C THR A 135 26.06 -14.60 -7.20
N THR A 136 26.56 -15.56 -6.44
CA THR A 136 27.68 -15.37 -5.52
C THR A 136 28.98 -14.97 -6.20
N TRP A 137 29.13 -15.28 -7.46
CA TRP A 137 30.32 -14.89 -8.26
C TRP A 137 30.14 -13.60 -9.05
N GLY A 138 29.04 -12.84 -8.82
CA GLY A 138 28.80 -11.54 -9.45
C GLY A 138 28.07 -11.59 -10.78
N GLY A 139 27.68 -12.77 -11.27
CA GLY A 139 26.85 -12.91 -12.46
C GLY A 139 25.43 -12.38 -12.19
N SER A 140 24.79 -11.81 -13.21
CA SER A 140 23.43 -11.29 -13.12
C SER A 140 22.65 -11.46 -14.41
N VAL A 141 21.35 -11.72 -14.29
CA VAL A 141 20.39 -11.73 -15.39
C VAL A 141 19.19 -10.91 -14.99
N THR A 142 18.72 -10.04 -15.90
CA THR A 142 17.53 -9.20 -15.65
C THR A 142 16.63 -9.14 -16.88
N SER A 143 15.32 -9.07 -16.66
CA SER A 143 14.33 -8.83 -17.73
C SER A 143 14.36 -7.38 -18.22
N TRP A 144 14.97 -6.45 -17.50
CA TRP A 144 15.08 -5.04 -17.86
C TRP A 144 15.91 -4.85 -19.12
N PRO A 145 15.43 -4.10 -20.12
CA PRO A 145 16.13 -3.90 -21.37
C PRO A 145 17.27 -2.87 -21.30
N GLY A 146 17.60 -2.39 -20.10
CA GLY A 146 18.61 -1.33 -19.89
C GLY A 146 19.97 -1.68 -20.47
N GLU A 147 20.57 -0.73 -21.16
CA GLU A 147 21.76 -0.96 -21.99
C GLU A 147 23.08 -0.98 -21.18
N ASP A 148 23.15 -0.32 -20.03
CA ASP A 148 24.40 -0.14 -19.28
C ASP A 148 24.37 -0.78 -17.90
N GLN A 149 24.70 -2.05 -17.85
CA GLN A 149 24.96 -2.76 -16.60
C GLN A 149 26.44 -2.84 -16.23
N ILE A 150 27.34 -2.24 -17.05
CA ILE A 150 28.78 -2.28 -16.79
C ILE A 150 29.08 -1.63 -15.43
N GLY A 151 29.79 -2.35 -14.57
CA GLY A 151 30.05 -1.96 -13.18
C GLY A 151 28.94 -2.37 -12.20
N TYR A 152 27.93 -3.08 -12.66
CA TYR A 152 26.90 -3.62 -11.76
C TYR A 152 27.40 -4.89 -11.07
N ASP A 153 27.47 -4.87 -9.74
CA ASP A 153 27.72 -6.05 -8.93
C ASP A 153 26.49 -6.32 -8.04
N PRO A 154 25.77 -7.45 -8.28
CA PRO A 154 24.61 -7.81 -7.47
C PRO A 154 24.97 -7.97 -5.99
N ARG A 155 26.18 -8.40 -5.65
CA ARG A 155 26.64 -8.68 -4.28
C ARG A 155 26.75 -7.40 -3.43
N GLU A 156 26.91 -6.23 -4.06
CA GLU A 156 26.97 -4.95 -3.38
C GLU A 156 25.58 -4.39 -3.06
N ARG A 157 24.51 -4.94 -3.63
CA ARG A 157 23.16 -4.44 -3.50
C ARG A 157 22.50 -4.86 -2.17
N GLY A 158 21.70 -3.96 -1.63
CA GLY A 158 21.02 -4.18 -0.34
C GLY A 158 20.16 -5.43 -0.32
N TRP A 159 19.41 -5.70 -1.40
CA TRP A 159 18.57 -6.89 -1.53
C TRP A 159 19.38 -8.19 -1.46
N TYR A 160 20.56 -8.23 -2.10
CA TYR A 160 21.43 -9.40 -2.07
C TYR A 160 22.03 -9.63 -0.67
N LYS A 161 22.53 -8.56 -0.06
CA LYS A 161 23.12 -8.61 1.29
C LYS A 161 22.12 -9.05 2.36
N GLN A 162 20.84 -8.75 2.19
CA GLN A 162 19.78 -9.18 3.11
C GLN A 162 19.48 -10.67 2.96
N GLN A 163 19.50 -11.21 1.74
CA GLN A 163 19.22 -12.61 1.46
C GLN A 163 20.43 -13.53 1.74
N ALA A 164 21.65 -13.02 1.59
CA ALA A 164 22.88 -13.77 1.80
C ALA A 164 23.29 -13.91 3.28
N LYS A 165 22.54 -13.32 4.22
CA LYS A 165 22.76 -13.55 5.65
C LYS A 165 22.34 -14.99 5.98
N PRO A 166 23.22 -15.83 6.59
CA PRO A 166 22.80 -17.12 7.11
C PRO A 166 21.70 -16.89 8.16
N LEU A 167 20.63 -17.70 8.09
CA LEU A 167 19.58 -17.79 9.10
C LEU A 167 20.15 -18.25 10.44
#